data_3f4cc8eb10650a1ad88fdcde34ba8866
#
_entry.id   3f4cc8eb10650a1ad88fdcde34ba8866
#
_cell.length_a   1.000
_cell.length_b   1.000
_cell.length_c   1.000
_cell.angle_alpha   90.00
_cell.angle_beta   90.00
_cell.angle_gamma   90.00
#
_symmetry.space_group_name_H-M   'P 1'
#
loop_
_entity.id
_entity.type
_entity.pdbx_description
1 polymer ?
#
loop_
_entity_poly.entity_id
_entity_poly.type
_entity_poly.pdbx_seq_one_letter_code
_entity_poly.pdbx_strand_id
1 'polypeptide(L)'
;MKRLFMSVIVMLSMTMAFAENEENESVNEASRYEFNVNMNQLSYALELSCDQREFVTDVMYAFGNDMQIAAYASADERKSLMEKAINRNLAATRMVMSKSQYRKYLMLLNATLHNRGLLK
;
A
#
# COMPACT_ATOMS: atom_id res chain seq x y z
N MET A 1 -7.68 -14.13 -15.88
CA MET A 1 -8.08 -12.75 -15.68
C MET A 1 -8.97 -12.55 -14.49
N LYS A 2 -10.09 -13.25 -14.45
CA LYS A 2 -10.98 -13.10 -13.32
C LYS A 2 -10.31 -13.44 -11.99
N ARG A 3 -9.42 -14.41 -12.01
CA ARG A 3 -8.74 -14.80 -10.79
C ARG A 3 -7.88 -13.68 -10.23
N LEU A 4 -7.15 -13.01 -11.12
CA LEU A 4 -6.31 -11.90 -10.68
C LEU A 4 -7.17 -10.79 -10.11
N PHE A 5 -8.28 -10.55 -10.78
CA PHE A 5 -9.18 -9.52 -10.33
C PHE A 5 -9.71 -9.83 -8.94
N MET A 6 -10.05 -11.09 -8.70
CA MET A 6 -10.55 -11.49 -7.39
C MET A 6 -9.47 -11.38 -6.34
N SER A 7 -8.24 -11.68 -6.70
CA SER A 7 -7.13 -11.51 -5.76
C SER A 7 -6.98 -10.06 -5.35
N VAL A 8 -7.15 -9.17 -6.31
CA VAL A 8 -7.08 -7.74 -6.01
C VAL A 8 -8.17 -7.35 -5.04
N ILE A 9 -9.37 -7.86 -5.28
CA ILE A 9 -10.49 -7.55 -4.41
C ILE A 9 -10.24 -8.06 -3.00
N VAL A 10 -9.67 -9.25 -2.90
CA VAL A 10 -9.38 -9.81 -1.59
C VAL A 10 -8.40 -8.92 -0.83
N MET A 11 -7.38 -8.45 -1.52
CA MET A 11 -6.42 -7.54 -0.88
C MET A 11 -7.11 -6.30 -0.35
N LEU A 12 -7.96 -5.73 -1.16
CA LEU A 12 -8.67 -4.52 -0.75
C LEU A 12 -9.61 -4.82 0.40
N SER A 13 -10.26 -5.96 0.33
CA SER A 13 -11.19 -6.34 1.39
C SER A 13 -10.48 -6.47 2.71
N MET A 14 -9.31 -7.08 2.69
CA MET A 14 -8.57 -7.23 3.92
C MET A 14 -8.16 -5.88 4.48
N THR A 15 -7.75 -4.98 3.60
CA THR A 15 -7.38 -3.64 4.04
C THR A 15 -8.56 -2.94 4.65
N MET A 16 -9.71 -3.06 4.04
CA MET A 16 -10.90 -2.41 4.54
C MET A 16 -11.40 -3.03 5.83
N ALA A 17 -11.33 -4.35 5.92
CA ALA A 17 -11.76 -5.00 7.14
C ALA A 17 -10.90 -4.55 8.31
N PHE A 18 -9.63 -4.40 8.07
CA PHE A 18 -8.74 -3.94 9.09
C PHE A 18 -9.09 -2.53 9.52
N ALA A 19 -9.39 -1.68 8.55
CA ALA A 19 -9.77 -0.31 8.83
C ALA A 19 -11.10 -0.26 9.59
N GLU A 20 -12.01 -1.15 9.26
CA GLU A 20 -13.28 -1.20 9.93
C GLU A 20 -13.16 -1.52 11.40
N ASN A 21 -12.26 -2.43 11.70
CA ASN A 21 -12.06 -2.78 13.09
C ASN A 21 -11.64 -1.59 13.92
N GLU A 22 -10.87 -0.72 13.31
CA GLU A 22 -10.40 0.44 14.02
C GLU A 22 -11.39 1.54 14.06
N GLU A 23 -12.27 1.49 13.14
CA GLU A 23 -13.28 2.49 13.04
C GLU A 23 -14.12 2.59 14.28
N ASN A 24 -14.35 1.46 14.90
CA ASN A 24 -15.15 1.42 16.09
C ASN A 24 -14.51 2.09 17.27
N GLU A 25 -13.28 2.46 17.12
CA GLU A 25 -12.56 3.03 18.22
C GLU A 25 -12.17 4.44 18.00
N SER A 26 -13.04 5.22 17.50
CA SER A 26 -12.81 6.60 17.25
C SER A 26 -11.48 6.72 16.56
N VAL A 27 -11.52 6.51 15.33
CA VAL A 27 -10.42 6.47 14.45
C VAL A 27 -9.41 7.54 14.71
N ASN A 28 -8.26 7.07 15.04
CA ASN A 28 -7.10 7.87 15.12
C ASN A 28 -6.67 8.15 13.70
N GLU A 29 -6.41 9.39 13.40
CA GLU A 29 -5.98 9.74 12.07
C GLU A 29 -4.74 8.97 11.65
N ALA A 30 -3.87 8.68 12.60
CA ALA A 30 -2.65 7.95 12.31
C ALA A 30 -2.90 6.55 11.80
N SER A 31 -4.03 5.94 12.17
CA SER A 31 -4.31 4.57 11.74
C SER A 31 -4.53 4.47 10.26
N ARG A 32 -4.89 5.56 9.59
CA ARG A 32 -5.04 5.57 8.15
C ARG A 32 -3.71 5.32 7.45
N TYR A 33 -2.63 5.62 8.13
CA TYR A 33 -1.29 5.52 7.56
C TYR A 33 -0.61 4.20 7.85
N GLU A 34 -1.31 3.29 8.52
CA GLU A 34 -0.77 1.98 8.79
C GLU A 34 -0.95 1.07 7.59
N PHE A 35 0.14 0.53 7.10
CA PHE A 35 0.09 -0.36 5.95
C PHE A 35 0.70 -1.70 6.30
N ASN A 36 -0.15 -2.69 6.43
CA ASN A 36 0.26 -4.07 6.64
C ASN A 36 -0.11 -4.84 5.39
N VAL A 37 0.86 -5.01 4.53
CA VAL A 37 0.61 -5.65 3.25
C VAL A 37 0.80 -7.15 3.39
N ASN A 38 -0.20 -7.90 2.95
CA ASN A 38 -0.07 -9.35 2.91
C ASN A 38 0.76 -9.72 1.70
N MET A 39 2.04 -10.00 1.94
CA MET A 39 2.97 -10.26 0.84
C MET A 39 2.65 -11.54 0.08
N ASN A 40 2.03 -12.51 0.73
CA ASN A 40 1.63 -13.71 0.02
C ASN A 40 0.59 -13.39 -1.05
N GLN A 41 -0.39 -12.62 -0.68
CA GLN A 41 -1.44 -12.26 -1.62
C GLN A 41 -0.95 -11.29 -2.68
N LEU A 42 -0.14 -10.33 -2.28
CA LEU A 42 0.39 -9.37 -3.23
C LEU A 42 1.27 -10.08 -4.26
N SER A 43 2.14 -10.98 -3.80
CA SER A 43 3.01 -11.72 -4.68
C SER A 43 2.22 -12.57 -5.65
N TYR A 44 1.16 -13.17 -5.17
CA TYR A 44 0.32 -13.99 -6.02
C TYR A 44 -0.40 -13.15 -7.05
N ALA A 45 -0.97 -12.04 -6.62
CA ALA A 45 -1.74 -11.18 -7.52
C ALA A 45 -0.87 -10.60 -8.63
N LEU A 46 0.37 -10.26 -8.31
CA LEU A 46 1.28 -9.68 -9.28
C LEU A 46 2.19 -10.71 -9.93
N GLU A 47 2.13 -11.95 -9.48
CA GLU A 47 2.97 -13.03 -10.00
C GLU A 47 4.45 -12.65 -9.87
N LEU A 48 4.84 -12.25 -8.67
CA LEU A 48 6.21 -11.85 -8.41
C LEU A 48 7.13 -13.06 -8.35
N SER A 49 8.33 -12.93 -8.89
CA SER A 49 9.36 -13.95 -8.70
C SER A 49 9.87 -13.88 -7.27
N CYS A 50 10.66 -14.86 -6.88
CA CYS A 50 11.24 -14.87 -5.54
C CYS A 50 12.08 -13.63 -5.29
N ASP A 51 12.90 -13.25 -6.26
CA ASP A 51 13.74 -12.07 -6.12
C ASP A 51 12.91 -10.81 -6.04
N GLN A 52 11.89 -10.73 -6.88
CA GLN A 52 11.00 -9.57 -6.84
C GLN A 52 10.30 -9.48 -5.49
N ARG A 53 9.82 -10.61 -5.02
CA ARG A 53 9.09 -10.63 -3.76
C ARG A 53 9.97 -10.15 -2.61
N GLU A 54 11.21 -10.59 -2.60
CA GLU A 54 12.12 -10.18 -1.54
C GLU A 54 12.34 -8.69 -1.55
N PHE A 55 12.59 -8.15 -2.73
CA PHE A 55 12.83 -6.72 -2.87
C PHE A 55 11.58 -5.93 -2.49
N VAL A 56 10.43 -6.36 -2.98
CA VAL A 56 9.18 -5.64 -2.72
C VAL A 56 8.81 -5.71 -1.25
N THR A 57 9.14 -6.81 -0.58
CA THR A 57 8.91 -6.90 0.85
C THR A 57 9.67 -5.79 1.59
N ASP A 58 10.92 -5.58 1.22
CA ASP A 58 11.72 -4.52 1.82
C ASP A 58 11.15 -3.15 1.50
N VAL A 59 10.71 -2.98 0.27
CA VAL A 59 10.13 -1.71 -0.14
C VAL A 59 8.85 -1.41 0.64
N MET A 60 8.03 -2.44 0.86
CA MET A 60 6.80 -2.25 1.61
C MET A 60 7.09 -1.93 3.06
N TYR A 61 8.11 -2.54 3.62
CA TYR A 61 8.49 -2.26 4.98
C TYR A 61 8.94 -0.81 5.13
N ALA A 62 9.76 -0.36 4.19
CA ALA A 62 10.22 1.04 4.21
C ALA A 62 9.04 2.00 4.02
N PHE A 63 8.12 1.64 3.14
CA PHE A 63 6.95 2.45 2.90
C PHE A 63 6.12 2.59 4.16
N GLY A 64 5.92 1.49 4.88
CA GLY A 64 5.19 1.53 6.13
C GLY A 64 5.83 2.47 7.14
N ASN A 65 7.14 2.41 7.24
CA ASN A 65 7.86 3.31 8.14
C ASN A 65 7.70 4.76 7.71
N ASP A 66 7.86 5.04 6.42
CA ASP A 66 7.72 6.39 5.91
C ASP A 66 6.31 6.94 6.17
N MET A 67 5.32 6.10 5.99
CA MET A 67 3.93 6.53 6.22
C MET A 67 3.67 6.79 7.69
N GLN A 68 4.31 6.02 8.57
CA GLN A 68 4.16 6.27 10.01
C GLN A 68 4.81 7.59 10.39
N ILE A 69 5.95 7.90 9.80
CA ILE A 69 6.58 9.18 10.04
C ILE A 69 5.64 10.31 9.61
N ALA A 70 5.01 10.15 8.46
CA ALA A 70 4.05 11.14 8.00
C ALA A 70 2.88 11.27 8.95
N ALA A 71 2.43 10.12 9.48
CA ALA A 71 1.25 10.10 10.36
C ALA A 71 1.44 10.95 11.60
N TYR A 72 2.66 10.98 12.11
CA TYR A 72 2.93 11.70 13.36
C TYR A 72 3.58 13.06 13.12
N ALA A 73 3.66 13.49 11.88
CA ALA A 73 4.18 14.81 11.57
C ALA A 73 3.08 15.84 11.74
N SER A 74 3.46 17.11 11.68
CA SER A 74 2.47 18.18 11.75
C SER A 74 1.57 18.13 10.53
N ALA A 75 0.39 18.72 10.66
CA ALA A 75 -0.57 18.72 9.56
C ALA A 75 0.03 19.34 8.31
N ASP A 76 0.86 20.35 8.48
CA ASP A 76 1.45 21.03 7.34
C ASP A 76 2.44 20.16 6.59
N GLU A 77 3.14 19.28 7.29
CA GLU A 77 4.16 18.44 6.68
C GLU A 77 3.64 17.08 6.24
N ARG A 78 2.51 16.69 6.80
CA ARG A 78 2.01 15.33 6.60
C ARG A 78 1.81 14.98 5.14
N LYS A 79 1.18 15.87 4.40
CA LYS A 79 0.89 15.61 3.00
C LYS A 79 2.18 15.48 2.19
N SER A 80 3.12 16.37 2.46
CA SER A 80 4.39 16.35 1.75
C SER A 80 5.15 15.07 2.03
N LEU A 81 5.18 14.64 3.29
CA LEU A 81 5.88 13.42 3.66
C LEU A 81 5.20 12.20 3.05
N MET A 82 3.87 12.20 3.02
CA MET A 82 3.15 11.11 2.41
C MET A 82 3.46 11.02 0.92
N GLU A 83 3.49 12.15 0.25
CA GLU A 83 3.80 12.16 -1.18
C GLU A 83 5.20 11.65 -1.44
N LYS A 84 6.14 12.02 -0.57
CA LYS A 84 7.49 11.51 -0.71
C LYS A 84 7.56 10.01 -0.50
N ALA A 85 6.80 9.51 0.48
CA ALA A 85 6.76 8.08 0.74
C ALA A 85 6.21 7.33 -0.47
N ILE A 86 5.12 7.84 -1.03
CA ILE A 86 4.51 7.22 -2.18
C ILE A 86 5.46 7.24 -3.37
N ASN A 87 6.07 8.38 -3.63
CA ASN A 87 6.98 8.49 -4.77
C ASN A 87 8.19 7.58 -4.63
N ARG A 88 8.71 7.48 -3.42
CA ARG A 88 9.84 6.59 -3.18
C ARG A 88 9.45 5.14 -3.41
N ASN A 89 8.27 4.78 -2.93
CA ASN A 89 7.76 3.43 -3.13
C ASN A 89 7.60 3.10 -4.60
N LEU A 90 7.01 4.02 -5.35
CA LEU A 90 6.76 3.79 -6.76
C LEU A 90 8.07 3.73 -7.56
N ALA A 91 9.03 4.57 -7.22
CA ALA A 91 10.31 4.53 -7.91
C ALA A 91 11.00 3.19 -7.69
N ALA A 92 10.94 2.68 -6.47
CA ALA A 92 11.58 1.41 -6.16
C ALA A 92 10.88 0.23 -6.81
N THR A 93 9.57 0.18 -6.74
CA THR A 93 8.84 -0.95 -7.33
C THR A 93 8.96 -0.95 -8.85
N ARG A 94 9.02 0.23 -9.43
CA ARG A 94 9.14 0.34 -10.87
C ARG A 94 10.43 -0.27 -11.38
N MET A 95 11.47 -0.24 -10.55
CA MET A 95 12.77 -0.76 -10.95
C MET A 95 12.77 -2.28 -11.10
N VAL A 96 11.93 -2.97 -10.36
CA VAL A 96 11.98 -4.44 -10.35
C VAL A 96 10.76 -5.10 -10.95
N MET A 97 9.72 -4.34 -11.23
CA MET A 97 8.49 -4.91 -11.77
C MET A 97 8.42 -4.75 -13.27
N SER A 98 7.76 -5.71 -13.93
CA SER A 98 7.45 -5.55 -15.34
C SER A 98 6.40 -4.47 -15.49
N LYS A 99 6.18 -4.03 -16.73
CA LYS A 99 5.15 -3.01 -16.97
C LYS A 99 3.78 -3.47 -16.51
N SER A 100 3.47 -4.72 -16.79
CA SER A 100 2.19 -5.26 -16.44
C SER A 100 2.03 -5.37 -14.93
N GLN A 101 3.07 -5.81 -14.24
CA GLN A 101 3.05 -5.90 -12.78
C GLN A 101 2.91 -4.51 -12.17
N TYR A 102 3.67 -3.57 -12.68
CA TYR A 102 3.65 -2.23 -12.13
C TYR A 102 2.28 -1.56 -12.31
N ARG A 103 1.66 -1.80 -13.45
CA ARG A 103 0.33 -1.26 -13.69
C ARG A 103 -0.68 -1.79 -12.68
N LYS A 104 -0.63 -3.08 -12.43
CA LYS A 104 -1.52 -3.68 -11.44
C LYS A 104 -1.22 -3.16 -10.04
N TYR A 105 0.06 -3.01 -9.76
CA TYR A 105 0.46 -2.49 -8.46
C TYR A 105 -0.06 -1.07 -8.25
N LEU A 106 0.05 -0.23 -9.29
CA LEU A 106 -0.46 1.13 -9.19
C LEU A 106 -1.95 1.14 -8.88
N MET A 107 -2.69 0.26 -9.52
CA MET A 107 -4.12 0.17 -9.27
C MET A 107 -4.40 -0.21 -7.83
N LEU A 108 -3.66 -1.17 -7.32
CA LEU A 108 -3.83 -1.61 -5.94
C LEU A 108 -3.50 -0.51 -4.97
N LEU A 109 -2.38 0.16 -5.19
CA LEU A 109 -1.95 1.21 -4.28
C LEU A 109 -2.92 2.38 -4.30
N ASN A 110 -3.32 2.81 -5.48
CA ASN A 110 -4.27 3.91 -5.59
C ASN A 110 -5.58 3.58 -4.91
N ALA A 111 -6.08 2.38 -5.12
CA ALA A 111 -7.34 1.99 -4.51
C ALA A 111 -7.22 1.95 -2.99
N THR A 112 -6.11 1.44 -2.50
CA THR A 112 -5.90 1.37 -1.06
C THR A 112 -5.84 2.76 -0.44
N LEU A 113 -5.07 3.65 -1.06
CA LEU A 113 -4.94 5.00 -0.55
C LEU A 113 -6.27 5.73 -0.59
N HIS A 114 -7.01 5.54 -1.67
CA HIS A 114 -8.30 6.17 -1.81
C HIS A 114 -9.27 5.66 -0.75
N ASN A 115 -9.29 4.36 -0.55
CA ASN A 115 -10.18 3.77 0.45
C ASN A 115 -9.87 4.23 1.87
N ARG A 116 -8.63 4.58 2.11
CA ARG A 116 -8.25 5.08 3.42
C ARG A 116 -8.43 6.58 3.55
N GLY A 117 -8.91 7.22 2.49
CA GLY A 117 -9.14 8.66 2.53
C GLY A 117 -7.88 9.48 2.42
N LEU A 118 -6.80 8.87 1.95
CA LEU A 118 -5.52 9.58 1.82
C LEU A 118 -5.35 10.25 0.47
N LEU A 119 -6.09 9.80 -0.53
CA LEU A 119 -6.12 10.43 -1.83
C LEU A 119 -7.53 10.86 -2.13
N LYS A 120 -7.65 12.00 -2.78
CA LYS A 120 -8.96 12.53 -3.12
C LYS A 120 -9.22 12.54 -4.60
#